data_48666f2e8b2d3f6cb95c363af047fa5f
#
_entry.id   48666f2e8b2d3f6cb95c363af047fa5f
#
_cell.length_a   1.000
_cell.length_b   1.000
_cell.length_c   1.000
_cell.angle_alpha   90.00
_cell.angle_beta   90.00
_cell.angle_gamma   90.00
#
_symmetry.space_group_name_H-M   'P 1'
#
loop_
_entity.id
_entity.type
_entity.pdbx_description
1 polymer ?
#
loop_
_entity_poly.entity_id
_entity_poly.type
_entity_poly.pdbx_seq_one_letter_code
_entity_poly.pdbx_strand_id
1 'polypeptide(L)'
;AVAQLLQLYESMKPKKTGVSSLASISASAKIGENCYIAPFVCIGDNVEIGDGCQIYPNVTIGDGVKVDKNTILYSNVSVYHGCKLGNSVTIHSGSVIGADGFGFAPNAEGYDKIPQIGIVTIEDNVEIGANTCVDRSTMGSTYVRKGVKLDNLVQIAHNTDIGENTVMSAQVGIAGSTKVGSWCMFGGQVGLAGHIKIGNKVFLGAQSGVPGNIKDDQTLIGTPPMEPKKYFKSQAIFRRLPEMYAKINELEKELAKLKGESE
;
A
#
# COMPACT_ATOMS: atom_id res chain seq x y z
N ALA A 1 -0.91 -15.20 -23.32
CA ALA A 1 0.11 -16.12 -23.84
C ALA A 1 1.46 -15.95 -23.15
N VAL A 2 2.15 -14.78 -23.23
CA VAL A 2 3.51 -14.59 -22.66
C VAL A 2 3.53 -14.83 -21.14
N ALA A 3 2.57 -14.26 -20.38
CA ALA A 3 2.51 -14.45 -18.93
C ALA A 3 2.36 -15.94 -18.54
N GLN A 4 1.53 -16.69 -19.27
CA GLN A 4 1.35 -18.14 -19.02
C GLN A 4 2.63 -18.93 -19.29
N LEU A 5 3.38 -18.59 -20.35
CA LEU A 5 4.66 -19.22 -20.65
C LEU A 5 5.70 -18.97 -19.56
N LEU A 6 5.79 -17.73 -19.10
CA LEU A 6 6.72 -17.36 -18.02
C LEU A 6 6.32 -18.01 -16.68
N GLN A 7 5.03 -18.10 -16.39
CA GLN A 7 4.53 -18.82 -15.21
C GLN A 7 4.85 -20.31 -15.29
N LEU A 8 4.69 -20.93 -16.47
CA LEU A 8 5.07 -22.33 -16.68
C LEU A 8 6.57 -22.52 -16.45
N TYR A 9 7.41 -21.67 -17.03
CA TYR A 9 8.87 -21.71 -16.82
C TYR A 9 9.24 -21.59 -15.33
N GLU A 10 8.61 -20.65 -14.62
CA GLU A 10 8.85 -20.47 -13.18
C GLU A 10 8.40 -21.68 -12.36
N SER A 11 7.28 -22.30 -12.72
CA SER A 11 6.77 -23.50 -12.04
C SER A 11 7.66 -24.74 -12.23
N MET A 12 8.48 -24.78 -13.27
CA MET A 12 9.45 -25.86 -13.53
C MET A 12 10.71 -25.76 -12.67
N LYS A 13 10.96 -24.61 -12.05
CA LYS A 13 12.12 -24.43 -11.15
C LYS A 13 11.91 -25.23 -9.88
N PRO A 14 12.92 -25.98 -9.42
CA PRO A 14 12.81 -26.74 -8.19
C PRO A 14 12.65 -25.78 -6.99
N LYS A 15 11.61 -25.96 -6.21
CA LYS A 15 11.45 -25.24 -4.95
C LYS A 15 12.46 -25.77 -3.93
N LYS A 16 13.04 -24.87 -3.15
CA LYS A 16 13.87 -25.25 -2.01
C LYS A 16 12.99 -25.86 -0.92
N THR A 17 13.56 -26.80 -0.17
CA THR A 17 12.92 -27.42 1.02
C THR A 17 13.94 -27.59 2.13
N GLY A 18 13.46 -27.78 3.35
CA GLY A 18 14.27 -28.02 4.53
C GLY A 18 14.37 -26.81 5.45
N VAL A 19 14.72 -27.11 6.69
CA VAL A 19 14.86 -26.12 7.77
C VAL A 19 16.33 -25.99 8.11
N SER A 20 16.86 -24.77 8.04
CA SER A 20 18.26 -24.50 8.38
C SER A 20 18.50 -24.67 9.88
N SER A 21 19.62 -25.29 10.24
CA SER A 21 20.07 -25.37 11.66
C SER A 21 20.48 -24.00 12.23
N LEU A 22 20.64 -23.00 11.39
CA LEU A 22 20.92 -21.61 11.78
C LEU A 22 19.65 -20.75 11.94
N ALA A 23 18.45 -21.32 11.76
CA ALA A 23 17.21 -20.65 12.06
C ALA A 23 16.88 -20.77 13.55
N SER A 24 16.35 -19.70 14.14
CA SER A 24 15.82 -19.69 15.50
C SER A 24 14.32 -19.88 15.46
N ILE A 25 13.83 -21.03 15.91
CA ILE A 25 12.41 -21.37 15.84
C ILE A 25 11.93 -21.73 17.25
N SER A 26 10.86 -21.07 17.72
CA SER A 26 10.25 -21.41 19.00
C SER A 26 9.75 -22.87 19.01
N ALA A 27 9.89 -23.53 20.14
CA ALA A 27 9.39 -24.88 20.36
C ALA A 27 7.86 -25.00 20.23
N SER A 28 7.13 -23.90 20.38
CA SER A 28 5.66 -23.83 20.23
C SER A 28 5.20 -23.57 18.79
N ALA A 29 6.12 -23.24 17.89
CA ALA A 29 5.79 -23.00 16.49
C ALA A 29 5.48 -24.32 15.74
N LYS A 30 4.53 -24.21 14.80
CA LYS A 30 4.12 -25.33 13.92
C LYS A 30 4.53 -25.01 12.50
N ILE A 31 5.35 -25.86 11.89
CA ILE A 31 5.81 -25.73 10.50
C ILE A 31 5.20 -26.84 9.67
N GLY A 32 4.55 -26.48 8.58
CA GLY A 32 3.96 -27.41 7.63
C GLY A 32 4.98 -28.18 6.81
N GLU A 33 4.48 -29.06 5.95
CA GLU A 33 5.32 -29.90 5.11
C GLU A 33 5.93 -29.13 3.93
N ASN A 34 7.06 -29.62 3.42
CA ASN A 34 7.76 -29.08 2.25
C ASN A 34 8.12 -27.59 2.33
N CYS A 35 8.22 -27.03 3.53
CA CYS A 35 8.67 -25.66 3.75
C CYS A 35 10.18 -25.50 3.55
N TYR A 36 10.60 -24.34 3.13
CA TYR A 36 11.99 -23.86 3.16
C TYR A 36 12.14 -22.78 4.23
N ILE A 37 12.93 -23.04 5.24
CA ILE A 37 13.28 -22.05 6.29
C ILE A 37 14.79 -21.81 6.19
N ALA A 38 15.16 -20.63 5.73
CA ALA A 38 16.54 -20.26 5.44
C ALA A 38 17.35 -19.97 6.72
N PRO A 39 18.69 -19.84 6.61
CA PRO A 39 19.51 -19.36 7.72
C PRO A 39 19.07 -18.00 8.25
N PHE A 40 19.22 -17.81 9.57
CA PHE A 40 18.94 -16.56 10.29
C PHE A 40 17.48 -16.11 10.28
N VAL A 41 16.56 -17.00 9.95
CA VAL A 41 15.11 -16.78 10.14
C VAL A 41 14.81 -16.88 11.64
N CYS A 42 14.02 -15.94 12.17
CA CYS A 42 13.51 -15.98 13.54
C CYS A 42 12.00 -16.19 13.52
N ILE A 43 11.51 -17.24 14.19
CA ILE A 43 10.08 -17.59 14.30
C ILE A 43 9.70 -17.62 15.78
N GLY A 44 8.76 -16.75 16.16
CA GLY A 44 8.27 -16.57 17.53
C GLY A 44 7.34 -17.67 18.03
N ASP A 45 6.77 -17.43 19.22
CA ASP A 45 5.90 -18.37 19.89
C ASP A 45 4.55 -18.53 19.22
N ASN A 46 4.01 -19.77 19.20
CA ASN A 46 2.68 -20.09 18.66
C ASN A 46 2.46 -19.67 17.19
N VAL A 47 3.53 -19.50 16.42
CA VAL A 47 3.44 -19.25 14.97
C VAL A 47 2.98 -20.52 14.27
N GLU A 48 2.10 -20.37 13.29
CA GLU A 48 1.63 -21.44 12.40
C GLU A 48 2.05 -21.12 10.97
N ILE A 49 2.83 -22.00 10.32
CA ILE A 49 3.25 -21.89 8.92
C ILE A 49 2.69 -23.08 8.15
N GLY A 50 1.89 -22.81 7.12
CA GLY A 50 1.29 -23.81 6.24
C GLY A 50 2.29 -24.44 5.29
N ASP A 51 1.84 -25.49 4.59
CA ASP A 51 2.69 -26.29 3.70
C ASP A 51 3.26 -25.48 2.53
N GLY A 52 4.45 -25.83 2.09
CA GLY A 52 5.08 -25.30 0.87
C GLY A 52 5.56 -23.86 0.96
N CYS A 53 5.57 -23.25 2.15
CA CYS A 53 6.05 -21.88 2.36
C CYS A 53 7.56 -21.76 2.12
N GLN A 54 7.98 -20.61 1.60
CA GLN A 54 9.38 -20.30 1.30
C GLN A 54 9.79 -19.07 2.12
N ILE A 55 10.53 -19.29 3.20
CA ILE A 55 10.97 -18.22 4.13
C ILE A 55 12.46 -18.01 3.94
N TYR A 56 12.82 -16.88 3.34
CA TYR A 56 14.18 -16.55 2.98
C TYR A 56 14.99 -15.95 4.14
N PRO A 57 16.33 -15.78 4.01
CA PRO A 57 17.19 -15.36 5.11
C PRO A 57 16.77 -14.06 5.79
N ASN A 58 17.02 -13.98 7.11
CA ASN A 58 16.75 -12.80 7.95
C ASN A 58 15.27 -12.38 8.02
N VAL A 59 14.34 -13.26 7.69
CA VAL A 59 12.92 -13.01 7.95
C VAL A 59 12.64 -13.15 9.43
N THR A 60 11.86 -12.22 9.99
CA THR A 60 11.39 -12.28 11.38
C THR A 60 9.86 -12.41 11.39
N ILE A 61 9.37 -13.43 12.09
CA ILE A 61 7.94 -13.71 12.26
C ILE A 61 7.63 -13.67 13.75
N GLY A 62 6.88 -12.66 14.18
CA GLY A 62 6.49 -12.46 15.57
C GLY A 62 5.46 -13.46 16.09
N ASP A 63 5.24 -13.45 17.39
CA ASP A 63 4.40 -14.42 18.09
C ASP A 63 2.96 -14.45 17.55
N GLY A 64 2.38 -15.65 17.48
CA GLY A 64 1.00 -15.89 17.09
C GLY A 64 0.65 -15.54 15.64
N VAL A 65 1.64 -15.29 14.80
CA VAL A 65 1.44 -15.06 13.36
C VAL A 65 0.97 -16.34 12.68
N LYS A 66 0.02 -16.20 11.75
CA LYS A 66 -0.43 -17.30 10.89
C LYS A 66 -0.04 -17.01 9.45
N VAL A 67 0.64 -17.96 8.83
CA VAL A 67 1.05 -17.94 7.43
C VAL A 67 0.47 -19.16 6.75
N ASP A 68 -0.47 -18.95 5.82
CA ASP A 68 -1.10 -20.04 5.08
C ASP A 68 -0.18 -20.56 3.97
N LYS A 69 -0.66 -21.59 3.24
CA LYS A 69 0.13 -22.40 2.31
C LYS A 69 0.74 -21.62 1.15
N ASN A 70 1.90 -22.10 0.67
CA ASN A 70 2.61 -21.60 -0.52
C ASN A 70 3.00 -20.12 -0.46
N THR A 71 3.05 -19.53 0.70
CA THR A 71 3.45 -18.11 0.89
C THR A 71 4.95 -17.98 0.84
N ILE A 72 5.42 -16.89 0.22
CA ILE A 72 6.84 -16.58 0.03
C ILE A 72 7.17 -15.28 0.76
N LEU A 73 8.09 -15.36 1.72
CA LEU A 73 8.64 -14.19 2.40
C LEU A 73 10.11 -14.06 2.00
N TYR A 74 10.42 -13.02 1.21
CA TYR A 74 11.79 -12.74 0.80
C TYR A 74 12.63 -12.18 1.94
N SER A 75 13.94 -12.13 1.74
CA SER A 75 14.91 -11.74 2.78
C SER A 75 14.59 -10.41 3.44
N ASN A 76 14.81 -10.32 4.75
CA ASN A 76 14.60 -9.13 5.56
C ASN A 76 13.14 -8.66 5.67
N VAL A 77 12.16 -9.52 5.39
CA VAL A 77 10.75 -9.25 5.70
C VAL A 77 10.52 -9.38 7.20
N SER A 78 9.76 -8.45 7.78
CA SER A 78 9.34 -8.50 9.18
C SER A 78 7.82 -8.57 9.28
N VAL A 79 7.31 -9.59 9.95
CA VAL A 79 5.88 -9.76 10.24
C VAL A 79 5.68 -9.68 11.74
N TYR A 80 5.02 -8.67 12.22
CA TYR A 80 4.76 -8.43 13.64
C TYR A 80 3.69 -9.38 14.19
N HIS A 81 3.69 -9.52 15.51
CA HIS A 81 2.84 -10.46 16.25
C HIS A 81 1.36 -10.39 15.86
N GLY A 82 0.71 -11.54 15.86
CA GLY A 82 -0.73 -11.71 15.64
C GLY A 82 -1.23 -11.53 14.21
N CYS A 83 -0.39 -11.06 13.27
CA CYS A 83 -0.79 -10.85 11.89
C CYS A 83 -1.15 -12.15 11.16
N LYS A 84 -1.97 -12.04 10.12
CA LYS A 84 -2.43 -13.19 9.32
C LYS A 84 -2.09 -13.00 7.86
N LEU A 85 -1.46 -13.99 7.25
CA LEU A 85 -1.12 -14.04 5.84
C LEU A 85 -1.83 -15.23 5.20
N GLY A 86 -2.60 -15.00 4.15
CA GLY A 86 -3.34 -16.02 3.41
C GLY A 86 -2.46 -16.89 2.53
N ASN A 87 -3.11 -17.66 1.66
CA ASN A 87 -2.45 -18.58 0.75
C ASN A 87 -1.79 -17.85 -0.42
N SER A 88 -0.64 -18.36 -0.86
CA SER A 88 0.07 -17.85 -2.05
C SER A 88 0.33 -16.34 -2.00
N VAL A 89 0.61 -15.81 -0.83
CA VAL A 89 1.06 -14.43 -0.63
C VAL A 89 2.54 -14.34 -0.96
N THR A 90 2.95 -13.28 -1.63
CA THR A 90 4.37 -12.98 -1.88
C THR A 90 4.71 -11.63 -1.27
N ILE A 91 5.73 -11.59 -0.39
CA ILE A 91 6.20 -10.35 0.23
C ILE A 91 7.68 -10.18 -0.09
N HIS A 92 8.00 -9.10 -0.78
CA HIS A 92 9.36 -8.79 -1.19
C HIS A 92 10.20 -8.15 -0.08
N SER A 93 11.50 -8.18 -0.31
CA SER A 93 12.55 -7.84 0.68
C SER A 93 12.34 -6.48 1.35
N GLY A 94 12.61 -6.43 2.65
CA GLY A 94 12.56 -5.20 3.45
C GLY A 94 11.17 -4.73 3.82
N SER A 95 10.11 -5.43 3.39
CA SER A 95 8.74 -5.04 3.72
C SER A 95 8.38 -5.36 5.16
N VAL A 96 7.56 -4.50 5.77
CA VAL A 96 7.16 -4.59 7.18
C VAL A 96 5.64 -4.71 7.27
N ILE A 97 5.17 -5.78 7.90
CA ILE A 97 3.76 -6.07 8.09
C ILE A 97 3.41 -5.99 9.56
N GLY A 98 2.53 -5.07 9.92
CA GLY A 98 1.99 -4.95 11.28
C GLY A 98 2.79 -4.07 12.23
N ALA A 99 3.62 -3.15 11.71
CA ALA A 99 4.17 -2.07 12.54
C ALA A 99 3.04 -1.19 13.11
N ASP A 100 3.30 -0.48 14.20
CA ASP A 100 2.32 0.42 14.79
C ASP A 100 1.91 1.53 13.82
N GLY A 101 0.61 1.75 13.72
CA GLY A 101 0.07 2.90 13.00
C GLY A 101 0.47 4.23 13.64
N PHE A 102 0.45 5.31 12.85
CA PHE A 102 0.73 6.67 13.31
C PHE A 102 -0.47 7.21 14.09
N GLY A 103 -0.51 6.89 15.38
CA GLY A 103 -1.58 7.29 16.30
C GLY A 103 -1.01 8.01 17.51
N PHE A 104 -1.28 9.32 17.62
CA PHE A 104 -0.84 10.17 18.70
C PHE A 104 -1.96 11.15 19.09
N ALA A 105 -2.17 11.35 20.40
CA ALA A 105 -3.08 12.33 20.95
C ALA A 105 -2.29 13.57 21.41
N PRO A 106 -2.62 14.77 20.92
CA PRO A 106 -1.93 15.99 21.39
C PRO A 106 -2.35 16.31 22.83
N ASN A 107 -1.40 16.74 23.63
CA ASN A 107 -1.61 17.28 24.98
C ASN A 107 -0.79 18.58 25.15
N ALA A 108 -0.82 19.18 26.35
CA ALA A 108 -0.13 20.45 26.62
C ALA A 108 1.41 20.33 26.55
N GLU A 109 1.96 19.13 26.71
CA GLU A 109 3.40 18.88 26.78
C GLU A 109 3.96 18.20 25.50
N GLY A 110 3.08 17.77 24.57
CA GLY A 110 3.48 17.09 23.34
C GLY A 110 2.43 16.11 22.80
N TYR A 111 2.84 14.87 22.57
CA TYR A 111 2.00 13.85 21.94
C TYR A 111 2.07 12.54 22.73
N ASP A 112 0.93 12.09 23.23
CA ASP A 112 0.78 10.76 23.84
C ASP A 112 0.59 9.71 22.74
N LYS A 113 1.38 8.64 22.78
CA LYS A 113 1.21 7.52 21.86
C LYS A 113 -0.10 6.78 22.15
N ILE A 114 -0.91 6.58 21.12
CA ILE A 114 -2.07 5.70 21.16
C ILE A 114 -1.60 4.27 20.85
N PRO A 115 -1.66 3.31 21.80
CA PRO A 115 -1.26 1.93 21.54
C PRO A 115 -2.05 1.31 20.39
N GLN A 116 -1.35 0.57 19.54
CA GLN A 116 -1.92 -0.12 18.39
C GLN A 116 -2.04 -1.61 18.72
N ILE A 117 -3.22 -2.05 19.14
CA ILE A 117 -3.46 -3.42 19.65
C ILE A 117 -4.11 -4.36 18.62
N GLY A 118 -4.43 -3.83 17.44
CA GLY A 118 -4.97 -4.62 16.33
C GLY A 118 -3.89 -5.35 15.55
N ILE A 119 -4.27 -5.90 14.42
CA ILE A 119 -3.40 -6.71 13.54
C ILE A 119 -3.49 -6.25 12.09
N VAL A 120 -2.72 -6.91 11.22
CA VAL A 120 -2.90 -6.91 9.76
C VAL A 120 -3.42 -8.26 9.31
N THR A 121 -4.36 -8.25 8.38
CA THR A 121 -4.84 -9.44 7.67
C THR A 121 -4.61 -9.26 6.17
N ILE A 122 -3.76 -10.09 5.61
CA ILE A 122 -3.48 -10.16 4.17
C ILE A 122 -4.16 -11.42 3.66
N GLU A 123 -5.05 -11.27 2.67
CA GLU A 123 -5.78 -12.39 2.09
C GLU A 123 -4.97 -13.07 0.95
N ASP A 124 -5.60 -14.07 0.30
CA ASP A 124 -4.95 -14.92 -0.68
C ASP A 124 -4.45 -14.17 -1.93
N ASN A 125 -3.38 -14.68 -2.54
CA ASN A 125 -2.83 -14.21 -3.82
C ASN A 125 -2.43 -12.72 -3.82
N VAL A 126 -2.15 -12.14 -2.68
CA VAL A 126 -1.61 -10.78 -2.54
C VAL A 126 -0.13 -10.79 -2.86
N GLU A 127 0.33 -9.72 -3.51
CA GLU A 127 1.77 -9.48 -3.72
C GLU A 127 2.14 -8.09 -3.19
N ILE A 128 3.21 -8.03 -2.40
CA ILE A 128 3.69 -6.81 -1.74
C ILE A 128 5.12 -6.57 -2.15
N GLY A 129 5.37 -5.45 -2.82
CA GLY A 129 6.67 -5.00 -3.30
C GLY A 129 7.65 -4.68 -2.18
N ALA A 130 8.91 -4.50 -2.55
CA ALA A 130 10.01 -4.27 -1.60
C ALA A 130 9.85 -2.97 -0.81
N ASN A 131 10.25 -2.99 0.47
CA ASN A 131 10.21 -1.85 1.38
C ASN A 131 8.80 -1.21 1.51
N THR A 132 7.76 -1.99 1.33
CA THR A 132 6.37 -1.59 1.55
C THR A 132 6.00 -1.81 3.01
N CYS A 133 5.28 -0.85 3.60
CA CYS A 133 4.81 -0.94 4.98
C CYS A 133 3.28 -1.04 5.02
N VAL A 134 2.79 -2.00 5.81
CA VAL A 134 1.36 -2.15 6.12
C VAL A 134 1.19 -2.08 7.63
N ASP A 135 0.64 -0.96 8.12
CA ASP A 135 0.49 -0.72 9.55
C ASP A 135 -0.68 -1.50 10.14
N ARG A 136 -0.50 -1.94 11.40
CA ARG A 136 -1.59 -2.57 12.14
C ARG A 136 -2.71 -1.60 12.47
N SER A 137 -3.88 -2.13 12.67
CA SER A 137 -5.02 -1.38 13.16
C SER A 137 -4.85 -0.95 14.63
N THR A 138 -5.44 0.16 15.02
CA THR A 138 -5.57 0.52 16.43
C THR A 138 -6.33 -0.57 17.19
N MET A 139 -7.46 -1.02 16.63
CA MET A 139 -8.27 -2.16 17.09
C MET A 139 -8.81 -2.90 15.86
N GLY A 140 -8.94 -4.22 15.94
CA GLY A 140 -9.38 -5.05 14.83
C GLY A 140 -8.25 -5.31 13.82
N SER A 141 -8.48 -5.10 12.53
CA SER A 141 -7.48 -5.40 11.49
C SER A 141 -7.43 -4.32 10.41
N THR A 142 -6.21 -4.04 9.92
CA THR A 142 -5.98 -3.46 8.60
C THR A 142 -6.08 -4.59 7.59
N TYR A 143 -6.84 -4.40 6.52
CA TYR A 143 -7.10 -5.45 5.54
C TYR A 143 -6.47 -5.15 4.18
N VAL A 144 -5.76 -6.15 3.64
CA VAL A 144 -5.34 -6.21 2.24
C VAL A 144 -6.04 -7.41 1.63
N ARG A 145 -7.07 -7.15 0.82
CA ARG A 145 -7.98 -8.17 0.32
C ARG A 145 -7.35 -9.00 -0.79
N LYS A 146 -8.02 -10.10 -1.12
CA LYS A 146 -7.56 -11.09 -2.11
C LYS A 146 -7.12 -10.44 -3.43
N GLY A 147 -5.99 -10.90 -3.96
CA GLY A 147 -5.50 -10.52 -5.28
C GLY A 147 -4.90 -9.12 -5.40
N VAL A 148 -4.84 -8.33 -4.33
CA VAL A 148 -4.22 -6.99 -4.32
C VAL A 148 -2.75 -7.09 -4.70
N LYS A 149 -2.27 -6.10 -5.48
CA LYS A 149 -0.85 -5.95 -5.86
C LYS A 149 -0.36 -4.57 -5.45
N LEU A 150 0.60 -4.56 -4.55
CA LEU A 150 1.29 -3.35 -4.08
C LEU A 150 2.71 -3.37 -4.62
N ASP A 151 3.11 -2.32 -5.29
CA ASP A 151 4.48 -2.14 -5.77
C ASP A 151 5.41 -1.70 -4.62
N ASN A 152 6.64 -1.39 -4.92
CA ASN A 152 7.67 -1.01 -3.95
C ASN A 152 7.34 0.33 -3.26
N LEU A 153 7.76 0.47 -2.00
CA LEU A 153 7.66 1.71 -1.23
C LEU A 153 6.21 2.20 -1.03
N VAL A 154 5.22 1.32 -1.06
CA VAL A 154 3.83 1.68 -0.76
C VAL A 154 3.64 1.77 0.76
N GLN A 155 2.89 2.77 1.22
CA GLN A 155 2.48 2.89 2.63
C GLN A 155 0.98 2.66 2.77
N ILE A 156 0.59 1.65 3.52
CA ILE A 156 -0.80 1.37 3.91
C ILE A 156 -0.93 1.65 5.41
N ALA A 157 -1.59 2.73 5.78
CA ALA A 157 -1.74 3.11 7.17
C ALA A 157 -2.83 2.30 7.91
N HIS A 158 -2.88 2.49 9.21
CA HIS A 158 -3.75 1.76 10.13
C HIS A 158 -5.25 1.81 9.78
N ASN A 159 -5.99 0.78 10.11
CA ASN A 159 -7.45 0.70 9.94
C ASN A 159 -7.94 0.85 8.49
N THR A 160 -7.07 0.71 7.50
CA THR A 160 -7.47 0.72 6.09
C THR A 160 -8.08 -0.61 5.67
N ASP A 161 -8.83 -0.58 4.58
CA ASP A 161 -9.37 -1.77 3.92
C ASP A 161 -9.18 -1.61 2.41
N ILE A 162 -8.27 -2.41 1.83
CA ILE A 162 -7.95 -2.37 0.40
C ILE A 162 -8.70 -3.48 -0.30
N GLY A 163 -9.66 -3.13 -1.14
CA GLY A 163 -10.56 -4.04 -1.84
C GLY A 163 -9.86 -4.97 -2.84
N GLU A 164 -10.51 -6.08 -3.15
CA GLU A 164 -9.97 -7.15 -3.97
C GLU A 164 -9.44 -6.68 -5.33
N ASN A 165 -8.36 -7.30 -5.79
CA ASN A 165 -7.76 -7.07 -7.11
C ASN A 165 -7.39 -5.60 -7.40
N THR A 166 -7.25 -4.77 -6.39
CA THR A 166 -6.74 -3.40 -6.52
C THR A 166 -5.23 -3.43 -6.68
N VAL A 167 -4.72 -2.58 -7.57
CA VAL A 167 -3.28 -2.46 -7.85
C VAL A 167 -2.79 -1.04 -7.58
N MET A 168 -1.63 -0.94 -6.95
CA MET A 168 -1.00 0.33 -6.58
C MET A 168 0.45 0.33 -7.04
N SER A 169 0.81 1.30 -7.86
CA SER A 169 2.20 1.50 -8.29
C SER A 169 3.06 2.09 -7.16
N ALA A 170 4.36 2.17 -7.39
CA ALA A 170 5.34 2.56 -6.38
C ALA A 170 5.03 3.91 -5.70
N GLN A 171 5.34 3.98 -4.41
CA GLN A 171 5.23 5.17 -3.57
C GLN A 171 3.78 5.68 -3.37
N VAL A 172 2.77 4.84 -3.59
CA VAL A 172 1.39 5.18 -3.20
C VAL A 172 1.31 5.25 -1.67
N GLY A 173 0.63 6.27 -1.16
CA GLY A 173 0.38 6.46 0.27
C GLY A 173 -1.12 6.49 0.59
N ILE A 174 -1.57 5.58 1.44
CA ILE A 174 -2.95 5.51 1.90
C ILE A 174 -3.00 5.87 3.38
N ALA A 175 -3.61 6.99 3.72
CA ALA A 175 -3.73 7.43 5.11
C ALA A 175 -4.78 6.61 5.89
N GLY A 176 -4.70 6.71 7.22
CA GLY A 176 -5.47 5.87 8.14
C GLY A 176 -6.98 5.89 7.95
N SER A 177 -7.63 4.79 8.25
CA SER A 177 -9.09 4.58 8.18
C SER A 177 -9.72 4.76 6.79
N THR A 178 -8.92 4.78 5.73
CA THR A 178 -9.40 4.88 4.35
C THR A 178 -9.91 3.52 3.87
N LYS A 179 -11.02 3.54 3.12
CA LYS A 179 -11.60 2.36 2.48
C LYS A 179 -11.46 2.48 0.98
N VAL A 180 -10.79 1.52 0.35
CA VAL A 180 -10.60 1.45 -1.09
C VAL A 180 -11.41 0.29 -1.63
N GLY A 181 -12.21 0.54 -2.66
CA GLY A 181 -13.00 -0.49 -3.35
C GLY A 181 -12.14 -1.48 -4.13
N SER A 182 -12.82 -2.42 -4.78
CA SER A 182 -12.18 -3.46 -5.58
C SER A 182 -11.83 -2.98 -6.99
N TRP A 183 -10.83 -3.62 -7.61
CA TRP A 183 -10.42 -3.36 -8.99
C TRP A 183 -9.96 -1.92 -9.26
N CYS A 184 -9.48 -1.23 -8.26
CA CYS A 184 -8.90 0.10 -8.43
C CYS A 184 -7.47 0.01 -9.00
N MET A 185 -7.05 1.06 -9.70
CA MET A 185 -5.69 1.19 -10.25
C MET A 185 -5.12 2.55 -9.89
N PHE A 186 -4.06 2.58 -9.08
CA PHE A 186 -3.42 3.82 -8.65
C PHE A 186 -2.03 3.92 -9.27
N GLY A 187 -1.80 5.01 -9.99
CA GLY A 187 -0.49 5.37 -10.51
C GLY A 187 0.51 5.71 -9.40
N GLY A 188 1.79 5.74 -9.74
CA GLY A 188 2.85 6.03 -8.76
C GLY A 188 2.66 7.36 -8.04
N GLN A 189 3.02 7.40 -6.77
CA GLN A 189 2.95 8.59 -5.92
C GLN A 189 1.53 9.16 -5.71
N VAL A 190 0.49 8.36 -5.87
CA VAL A 190 -0.86 8.76 -5.47
C VAL A 190 -0.93 8.82 -3.94
N GLY A 191 -1.54 9.89 -3.41
CA GLY A 191 -1.79 10.07 -1.98
C GLY A 191 -3.28 10.17 -1.68
N LEU A 192 -3.77 9.36 -0.74
CA LEU A 192 -5.15 9.44 -0.25
C LEU A 192 -5.19 10.01 1.16
N ALA A 193 -6.06 10.99 1.40
CA ALA A 193 -6.34 11.50 2.74
C ALA A 193 -6.99 10.43 3.63
N GLY A 194 -6.90 10.64 4.95
CA GLY A 194 -7.51 9.73 5.92
C GLY A 194 -9.03 9.80 5.95
N HIS A 195 -9.66 8.71 6.43
CA HIS A 195 -11.11 8.61 6.67
C HIS A 195 -11.98 8.81 5.42
N ILE A 196 -11.45 8.60 4.22
CA ILE A 196 -12.21 8.71 2.97
C ILE A 196 -12.58 7.34 2.42
N LYS A 197 -13.54 7.34 1.48
CA LYS A 197 -13.97 6.16 0.75
C LYS A 197 -13.75 6.34 -0.75
N ILE A 198 -13.01 5.40 -1.33
CA ILE A 198 -12.82 5.28 -2.78
C ILE A 198 -13.71 4.13 -3.26
N GLY A 199 -14.50 4.39 -4.28
CA GLY A 199 -15.39 3.40 -4.91
C GLY A 199 -14.63 2.28 -5.63
N ASN A 200 -15.38 1.41 -6.29
CA ASN A 200 -14.82 0.32 -7.09
C ASN A 200 -14.36 0.82 -8.46
N LYS A 201 -13.39 0.14 -9.06
CA LYS A 201 -12.90 0.40 -10.43
C LYS A 201 -12.48 1.86 -10.66
N VAL A 202 -11.93 2.50 -9.65
CA VAL A 202 -11.40 3.86 -9.74
C VAL A 202 -9.98 3.82 -10.30
N PHE A 203 -9.73 4.65 -11.31
CA PHE A 203 -8.38 4.88 -11.85
C PHE A 203 -7.88 6.25 -11.39
N LEU A 204 -6.72 6.27 -10.74
CA LEU A 204 -6.02 7.50 -10.35
C LEU A 204 -4.70 7.61 -11.10
N GLY A 205 -4.54 8.67 -11.87
CA GLY A 205 -3.28 8.97 -12.56
C GLY A 205 -2.15 9.26 -11.55
N ALA A 206 -0.91 9.08 -11.98
CA ALA A 206 0.27 9.31 -11.12
C ALA A 206 0.27 10.71 -10.50
N GLN A 207 0.81 10.82 -9.27
CA GLN A 207 0.93 12.06 -8.49
C GLN A 207 -0.42 12.73 -8.16
N SER A 208 -1.52 11.99 -8.17
CA SER A 208 -2.81 12.52 -7.75
C SER A 208 -2.92 12.60 -6.23
N GLY A 209 -3.33 13.75 -5.72
CA GLY A 209 -3.65 13.97 -4.30
C GLY A 209 -5.17 14.00 -4.08
N VAL A 210 -5.70 13.06 -3.31
CA VAL A 210 -7.13 12.86 -3.12
C VAL A 210 -7.57 13.28 -1.72
N PRO A 211 -8.25 14.42 -1.57
CA PRO A 211 -8.66 14.94 -0.26
C PRO A 211 -10.02 14.40 0.22
N GLY A 212 -10.78 13.67 -0.59
CA GLY A 212 -12.14 13.25 -0.25
C GLY A 212 -12.63 12.03 -1.01
N ASN A 213 -13.89 11.68 -0.80
CA ASN A 213 -14.51 10.49 -1.37
C ASN A 213 -14.58 10.51 -2.90
N ILE A 214 -14.38 9.35 -3.51
CA ILE A 214 -14.53 9.13 -4.96
C ILE A 214 -15.58 8.04 -5.19
N LYS A 215 -16.49 8.27 -6.14
CA LYS A 215 -17.51 7.27 -6.54
C LYS A 215 -16.90 6.19 -7.44
N ASP A 216 -17.66 5.13 -7.65
CA ASP A 216 -17.28 4.03 -8.54
C ASP A 216 -17.00 4.51 -9.99
N ASP A 217 -16.19 3.74 -10.71
CA ASP A 217 -15.88 3.88 -12.14
C ASP A 217 -15.29 5.25 -12.55
N GLN A 218 -14.71 6.01 -11.62
CA GLN A 218 -14.10 7.32 -11.92
C GLN A 218 -12.66 7.18 -12.41
N THR A 219 -12.33 8.00 -13.42
CA THR A 219 -10.94 8.20 -13.88
C THR A 219 -10.53 9.64 -13.61
N LEU A 220 -9.54 9.82 -12.71
CA LEU A 220 -9.14 11.14 -12.23
C LEU A 220 -7.62 11.28 -12.23
N ILE A 221 -7.14 12.53 -12.36
CA ILE A 221 -5.71 12.86 -12.28
C ILE A 221 -5.50 14.25 -11.68
N GLY A 222 -4.39 14.44 -10.99
CA GLY A 222 -3.95 15.74 -10.46
C GLY A 222 -4.28 15.96 -9.00
N THR A 223 -3.93 17.16 -8.52
CA THR A 223 -4.14 17.60 -7.14
C THR A 223 -4.76 19.01 -7.15
N PRO A 224 -6.04 19.15 -6.80
CA PRO A 224 -7.02 18.10 -6.54
C PRO A 224 -7.33 17.27 -7.79
N PRO A 225 -7.85 16.02 -7.64
CA PRO A 225 -8.09 15.14 -8.76
C PRO A 225 -9.29 15.62 -9.59
N MET A 226 -9.15 15.57 -10.91
CA MET A 226 -10.18 15.92 -11.87
C MET A 226 -10.14 15.00 -13.09
N GLU A 227 -11.20 15.05 -13.90
CA GLU A 227 -11.25 14.31 -15.15
C GLU A 227 -10.04 14.63 -16.05
N PRO A 228 -9.43 13.67 -16.74
CA PRO A 228 -8.20 13.89 -17.52
C PRO A 228 -8.31 15.02 -18.54
N LYS A 229 -9.43 15.13 -19.28
CA LYS A 229 -9.64 16.21 -20.26
C LYS A 229 -9.60 17.60 -19.60
N LYS A 230 -10.22 17.74 -18.43
CA LYS A 230 -10.21 19.01 -17.68
C LYS A 230 -8.81 19.30 -17.14
N TYR A 231 -8.14 18.29 -16.60
CA TYR A 231 -6.78 18.42 -16.10
C TYR A 231 -5.82 18.92 -17.17
N PHE A 232 -5.73 18.27 -18.32
CA PHE A 232 -4.82 18.66 -19.40
C PHE A 232 -5.13 20.05 -19.96
N LYS A 233 -6.42 20.39 -20.08
CA LYS A 233 -6.83 21.75 -20.48
C LYS A 233 -6.36 22.79 -19.45
N SER A 234 -6.53 22.53 -18.17
CA SER A 234 -6.06 23.41 -17.09
C SER A 234 -4.55 23.56 -17.10
N GLN A 235 -3.80 22.47 -17.31
CA GLN A 235 -2.34 22.51 -17.41
C GLN A 235 -1.85 23.34 -18.61
N ALA A 236 -2.53 23.29 -19.74
CA ALA A 236 -2.22 24.12 -20.89
C ALA A 236 -2.43 25.60 -20.61
N ILE A 237 -3.50 25.94 -19.87
CA ILE A 237 -3.77 27.33 -19.45
C ILE A 237 -2.78 27.78 -18.39
N PHE A 238 -2.48 26.92 -17.41
CA PHE A 238 -1.55 27.20 -16.30
C PHE A 238 -0.21 27.75 -16.80
N ARG A 239 0.34 27.18 -17.86
CA ARG A 239 1.61 27.62 -18.46
C ARG A 239 1.53 29.02 -19.04
N ARG A 240 0.34 29.54 -19.32
CA ARG A 240 0.08 30.86 -19.91
C ARG A 240 -0.43 31.89 -18.89
N LEU A 241 -0.57 31.50 -17.62
CA LEU A 241 -1.06 32.42 -16.58
C LEU A 241 -0.29 33.73 -16.48
N PRO A 242 1.07 33.76 -16.54
CA PRO A 242 1.79 35.02 -16.49
C PRO A 242 1.43 35.97 -17.64
N GLU A 243 1.30 35.45 -18.86
CA GLU A 243 0.92 36.22 -20.04
C GLU A 243 -0.54 36.70 -19.96
N MET A 244 -1.42 35.83 -19.49
CA MET A 244 -2.83 36.17 -19.28
C MET A 244 -2.99 37.26 -18.21
N TYR A 245 -2.23 37.16 -17.11
CA TYR A 245 -2.24 38.18 -16.05
C TYR A 245 -1.76 39.53 -16.56
N ALA A 246 -0.65 39.57 -17.31
CA ALA A 246 -0.17 40.80 -17.94
C ALA A 246 -1.22 41.43 -18.86
N LYS A 247 -1.91 40.61 -19.67
CA LYS A 247 -2.96 41.09 -20.57
C LYS A 247 -4.20 41.59 -19.85
N ILE A 248 -4.57 40.95 -18.72
CA ILE A 248 -5.68 41.46 -17.88
C ILE A 248 -5.34 42.85 -17.33
N ASN A 249 -4.14 43.05 -16.77
CA ASN A 249 -3.72 44.34 -16.26
C ASN A 249 -3.68 45.43 -17.36
N GLU A 250 -3.28 45.05 -18.55
CA GLU A 250 -3.32 45.99 -19.72
C GLU A 250 -4.76 46.37 -20.04
N LEU A 251 -5.67 45.40 -20.14
CA LEU A 251 -7.08 45.64 -20.43
C LEU A 251 -7.79 46.48 -19.35
N GLU A 252 -7.45 46.24 -18.08
CA GLU A 252 -7.98 47.07 -16.97
C GLU A 252 -7.54 48.54 -17.09
N LYS A 253 -6.30 48.80 -17.46
CA LYS A 253 -5.81 50.18 -17.71
C LYS A 253 -6.50 50.82 -18.92
N GLU A 254 -6.70 50.09 -19.99
CA GLU A 254 -7.44 50.60 -21.17
C GLU A 254 -8.88 50.91 -20.80
N LEU A 255 -9.52 50.04 -20.03
CA LEU A 255 -10.92 50.20 -19.60
C LEU A 255 -11.08 51.44 -18.69
N ALA A 256 -10.14 51.67 -17.75
CA ALA A 256 -10.14 52.86 -16.91
C ALA A 256 -10.04 54.16 -17.73
N LYS A 257 -9.13 54.18 -18.71
CA LYS A 257 -9.03 55.30 -19.64
C LYS A 257 -10.31 55.58 -20.42
N LEU A 258 -10.98 54.51 -20.88
CA LEU A 258 -12.26 54.68 -21.64
C LEU A 258 -13.42 55.14 -20.76
N LYS A 259 -13.40 54.81 -19.47
CA LYS A 259 -14.41 55.25 -18.49
C LYS A 259 -14.21 56.66 -17.99
N GLY A 260 -13.11 57.33 -18.33
CA GLY A 260 -12.78 58.66 -17.85
C GLY A 260 -12.35 58.74 -16.38
N GLU A 261 -12.01 57.60 -15.79
CA GLU A 261 -11.41 57.50 -14.44
C GLU A 261 -9.93 57.87 -14.63
N SER A 262 -9.57 59.12 -14.39
CA SER A 262 -8.17 59.51 -14.29
C SER A 262 -7.64 59.11 -12.90
N GLU A 263 -6.40 58.65 -12.87
CA GLU A 263 -5.63 58.42 -11.65
C GLU A 263 -5.60 59.60 -10.70
#